data_7cd729fab31d465706e9846618720fd9
#
_entry.id   7cd729fab31d465706e9846618720fd9
#
_cell.length_a   1.000
_cell.length_b   1.000
_cell.length_c   1.000
_cell.angle_alpha   90.00
_cell.angle_beta   90.00
_cell.angle_gamma   90.00
#
_symmetry.space_group_name_H-M   'P 1'
#
loop_
_entity.id
_entity.type
_entity.pdbx_description
1 polymer ?
#
loop_
_entity_poly.entity_id
_entity_poly.type
_entity_poly.pdbx_seq_one_letter_code
_entity_poly.pdbx_strand_id
1 'polypeptide(L)'
;MTENVLKVENVTMQFGGVLAVDNMNIEVNKGEIISLIGPNGAGKTTAFNVITGVYAPTNGAVYFNGKKIIENHPQGKMKKLYQGENNGKYSSVLAPTPDKITKLGIARTFQNIRLFKSQTAFENILIAKHLRRTSNLFTATFHLNGKEEAQMREEAEELLRILGLEDVRDELATSLPYGKQRRLEIARALATKPELLLLDEPAAGMNPQETDELTAFIARIRDEFGLTIFMIEHHMDLVMEISDRIYVLDFGKPIAAGTPDEIQNNPRVIEAYLGGSVDE
;
A
#
# COMPACT_ATOMS: atom_id res chain seq x y z
N MET A 1 19.99 1.05 -15.28
CA MET A 1 19.59 1.57 -13.95
C MET A 1 18.11 1.26 -13.81
N THR A 2 17.72 0.53 -12.80
CA THR A 2 16.32 0.26 -12.47
C THR A 2 15.62 1.58 -12.12
N GLU A 3 14.46 1.84 -12.73
CA GLU A 3 13.67 3.05 -12.47
C GLU A 3 13.05 2.96 -11.08
N ASN A 4 13.40 3.89 -10.18
CA ASN A 4 12.88 3.93 -8.84
C ASN A 4 11.50 4.62 -8.83
N VAL A 5 10.45 3.88 -8.41
CA VAL A 5 9.07 4.38 -8.34
C VAL A 5 8.78 5.04 -7.01
N LEU A 6 9.20 4.43 -5.90
CA LEU A 6 9.01 5.00 -4.56
C LEU A 6 10.34 5.05 -3.82
N LYS A 7 10.65 6.21 -3.22
CA LYS A 7 11.74 6.36 -2.28
C LYS A 7 11.23 6.99 -0.99
N VAL A 8 11.43 6.31 0.11
CA VAL A 8 11.22 6.80 1.47
C VAL A 8 12.58 7.16 2.03
N GLU A 9 12.76 8.41 2.47
CA GLU A 9 14.06 8.93 2.89
C GLU A 9 13.99 9.48 4.31
N ASN A 10 14.73 8.85 5.24
CA ASN A 10 14.88 9.24 6.64
C ASN A 10 13.55 9.49 7.36
N VAL A 11 12.51 8.72 7.00
CA VAL A 11 11.18 8.89 7.58
C VAL A 11 11.18 8.44 9.03
N THR A 12 10.84 9.37 9.90
CA THR A 12 10.60 9.12 11.32
C THR A 12 9.17 9.53 11.67
N MET A 13 8.47 8.68 12.40
CA MET A 13 7.14 9.00 12.95
C MET A 13 7.15 8.78 14.46
N GLN A 14 6.94 9.85 15.20
CA GLN A 14 6.94 9.86 16.65
C GLN A 14 5.60 10.39 17.18
N PHE A 15 4.94 9.62 18.02
CA PHE A 15 3.72 10.00 18.72
C PHE A 15 4.04 10.31 20.18
N GLY A 16 4.15 11.61 20.51
CA GLY A 16 4.58 12.01 21.85
C GLY A 16 5.96 11.45 22.21
N GLY A 17 6.02 10.55 23.17
CA GLY A 17 7.27 9.88 23.60
C GLY A 17 7.56 8.57 22.85
N VAL A 18 6.61 8.07 22.02
CA VAL A 18 6.74 6.78 21.35
C VAL A 18 7.24 6.99 19.93
N LEU A 19 8.37 6.37 19.60
CA LEU A 19 8.97 6.34 18.28
C LEU A 19 8.43 5.12 17.52
N ALA A 20 7.43 5.35 16.68
CA ALA A 20 6.75 4.27 15.95
C ALA A 20 7.48 3.83 14.68
N VAL A 21 8.20 4.75 14.04
CA VAL A 21 9.10 4.50 12.91
C VAL A 21 10.31 5.42 13.08
N ASP A 22 11.51 4.86 12.96
CA ASP A 22 12.76 5.58 13.18
C ASP A 22 13.68 5.48 11.97
N ASN A 23 13.93 6.64 11.34
CA ASN A 23 14.88 6.79 10.24
C ASN A 23 14.73 5.76 9.12
N MET A 24 13.48 5.48 8.72
CA MET A 24 13.17 4.49 7.70
C MET A 24 13.62 4.95 6.32
N ASN A 25 14.34 4.07 5.63
CA ASN A 25 14.77 4.25 4.25
C ASN A 25 14.35 3.03 3.45
N ILE A 26 13.51 3.23 2.43
CA ILE A 26 12.99 2.17 1.56
C ILE A 26 13.03 2.69 0.12
N GLU A 27 13.42 1.84 -0.80
CA GLU A 27 13.37 2.08 -2.24
C GLU A 27 12.61 0.96 -2.93
N VAL A 28 11.70 1.32 -3.84
CA VAL A 28 10.90 0.38 -4.63
C VAL A 28 11.14 0.67 -6.09
N ASN A 29 11.60 -0.32 -6.85
CA ASN A 29 11.81 -0.18 -8.27
C ASN A 29 10.56 -0.60 -9.06
N LYS A 30 10.45 -0.13 -10.28
CA LYS A 30 9.34 -0.42 -11.17
C LYS A 30 9.22 -1.91 -11.45
N GLY A 31 8.00 -2.43 -11.31
CA GLY A 31 7.68 -3.83 -11.52
C GLY A 31 8.08 -4.77 -10.39
N GLU A 32 8.72 -4.28 -9.31
CA GLU A 32 9.02 -5.10 -8.14
C GLU A 32 7.79 -5.39 -7.28
N ILE A 33 7.77 -6.56 -6.66
CA ILE A 33 6.98 -6.84 -5.45
C ILE A 33 7.94 -6.75 -4.27
N ILE A 34 7.75 -5.78 -3.39
CA ILE A 34 8.46 -5.73 -2.13
C ILE A 34 7.54 -5.98 -0.94
N SER A 35 8.07 -6.62 0.08
CA SER A 35 7.35 -6.84 1.34
C SER A 35 8.01 -6.10 2.51
N LEU A 36 7.18 -5.56 3.40
CA LEU A 36 7.59 -5.03 4.69
C LEU A 36 7.07 -5.96 5.78
N ILE A 37 7.98 -6.68 6.42
CA ILE A 37 7.67 -7.63 7.48
C ILE A 37 8.22 -7.18 8.83
N GLY A 38 7.85 -7.89 9.88
CA GLY A 38 8.31 -7.64 11.25
C GLY A 38 7.25 -8.03 12.28
N PRO A 39 7.60 -8.13 13.55
CA PRO A 39 6.68 -8.45 14.63
C PRO A 39 5.49 -7.49 14.73
N ASN A 40 4.48 -7.88 15.50
CA ASN A 40 3.36 -7.01 15.80
C ASN A 40 3.85 -5.77 16.57
N GLY A 41 3.41 -4.58 16.14
CA GLY A 41 3.89 -3.33 16.74
C GLY A 41 5.21 -2.80 16.17
N ALA A 42 5.85 -3.49 15.21
CA ALA A 42 7.10 -3.06 14.60
C ALA A 42 7.01 -1.73 13.79
N GLY A 43 5.81 -1.17 13.58
CA GLY A 43 5.64 0.12 12.89
C GLY A 43 5.21 0.01 11.42
N LYS A 44 4.97 -1.17 10.89
CA LYS A 44 4.63 -1.42 9.47
C LYS A 44 3.44 -0.57 8.98
N THR A 45 2.29 -0.66 9.64
CA THR A 45 1.09 0.12 9.29
C THR A 45 1.32 1.63 9.43
N THR A 46 2.17 2.06 10.39
CA THR A 46 2.56 3.47 10.52
C THR A 46 3.37 3.93 9.30
N ALA A 47 4.28 3.10 8.80
CA ALA A 47 5.03 3.38 7.57
C ALA A 47 4.07 3.58 6.38
N PHE A 48 3.11 2.68 6.17
CA PHE A 48 2.10 2.83 5.12
C PHE A 48 1.24 4.08 5.30
N ASN A 49 0.86 4.42 6.53
CA ASN A 49 0.09 5.62 6.82
C ASN A 49 0.86 6.90 6.48
N VAL A 50 2.18 6.92 6.64
CA VAL A 50 3.02 8.04 6.20
C VAL A 50 3.08 8.10 4.68
N ILE A 51 3.38 6.98 4.01
CA ILE A 51 3.51 6.92 2.54
C ILE A 51 2.21 7.35 1.85
N THR A 52 1.07 7.03 2.44
CA THR A 52 -0.26 7.34 1.87
C THR A 52 -0.86 8.66 2.35
N GLY A 53 -0.12 9.48 3.09
CA GLY A 53 -0.56 10.81 3.52
C GLY A 53 -1.64 10.80 4.61
N VAL A 54 -1.87 9.66 5.28
CA VAL A 54 -2.74 9.58 6.48
C VAL A 54 -2.09 10.32 7.65
N TYR A 55 -0.75 10.19 7.77
CA TYR A 55 0.06 10.95 8.71
C TYR A 55 1.16 11.72 8.00
N ALA A 56 1.36 12.98 8.36
CA ALA A 56 2.60 13.66 8.04
C ALA A 56 3.72 13.08 8.94
N PRO A 57 4.89 12.71 8.41
CA PRO A 57 5.99 12.21 9.25
C PRO A 57 6.43 13.28 10.24
N THR A 58 7.05 12.88 11.35
CA THR A 58 7.71 13.83 12.25
C THR A 58 8.91 14.46 11.57
N ASN A 59 9.65 13.68 10.78
CA ASN A 59 10.80 14.13 10.01
C ASN A 59 10.98 13.20 8.79
N GLY A 60 11.48 13.73 7.67
CA GLY A 60 11.81 12.94 6.48
C GLY A 60 10.97 13.29 5.26
N ALA A 61 11.19 12.56 4.19
CA ALA A 61 10.55 12.80 2.90
C ALA A 61 10.17 11.48 2.18
N VAL A 62 9.14 11.58 1.33
CA VAL A 62 8.74 10.52 0.40
C VAL A 62 8.76 11.07 -1.02
N TYR A 63 9.34 10.31 -1.92
CA TYR A 63 9.40 10.63 -3.35
C TYR A 63 8.66 9.56 -4.15
N PHE A 64 7.95 9.99 -5.17
CA PHE A 64 7.27 9.11 -6.13
C PHE A 64 7.67 9.54 -7.55
N ASN A 65 8.20 8.60 -8.33
CA ASN A 65 8.78 8.87 -9.66
C ASN A 65 9.78 10.04 -9.64
N GLY A 66 10.68 10.03 -8.67
CA GLY A 66 11.69 11.06 -8.47
C GLY A 66 11.16 12.42 -7.95
N LYS A 67 9.84 12.61 -7.86
CA LYS A 67 9.22 13.83 -7.35
C LYS A 67 8.92 13.70 -5.86
N LYS A 68 9.35 14.66 -5.06
CA LYS A 68 8.98 14.75 -3.65
C LYS A 68 7.48 14.97 -3.51
N ILE A 69 6.79 14.08 -2.82
CA ILE A 69 5.34 14.12 -2.61
C ILE A 69 4.96 14.37 -1.15
N ILE A 70 5.84 14.00 -0.20
CA ILE A 70 5.68 14.27 1.23
C ILE A 70 7.01 14.77 1.76
N GLU A 71 6.97 15.78 2.62
CA GLU A 71 8.11 16.23 3.41
C GLU A 71 7.59 16.85 4.70
N ASN A 72 8.25 16.57 5.80
CA ASN A 72 7.98 17.27 7.04
C ASN A 72 9.25 17.34 7.91
N HIS A 73 9.23 18.26 8.88
CA HIS A 73 10.25 18.46 9.90
C HIS A 73 9.59 18.69 11.26
N PRO A 74 10.30 18.47 12.36
CA PRO A 74 9.73 18.65 13.70
C PRO A 74 9.16 20.06 13.91
N GLN A 75 7.88 20.13 14.31
CA GLN A 75 7.17 21.39 14.55
C GLN A 75 6.63 21.46 15.97
N GLY A 76 6.34 22.66 16.47
CA GLY A 76 5.73 22.88 17.78
C GLY A 76 6.48 22.16 18.90
N LYS A 77 5.77 21.33 19.66
CA LYS A 77 6.34 20.54 20.76
C LYS A 77 7.39 19.54 20.29
N MET A 78 7.24 19.01 19.06
CA MET A 78 8.17 18.02 18.50
C MET A 78 9.57 18.58 18.26
N LYS A 79 9.75 19.89 18.07
CA LYS A 79 11.10 20.53 18.01
C LYS A 79 11.97 20.25 19.22
N LYS A 80 11.35 20.06 20.40
CA LYS A 80 12.05 19.77 21.64
C LYS A 80 12.18 18.27 21.94
N LEU A 81 11.22 17.47 21.42
CA LEU A 81 11.15 16.04 21.70
C LEU A 81 11.95 15.21 20.70
N TYR A 82 11.98 15.62 19.43
CA TYR A 82 12.69 14.90 18.39
C TYR A 82 14.20 15.20 18.43
N GLN A 83 15.00 14.15 18.59
CA GLN A 83 16.47 14.22 18.63
C GLN A 83 17.12 13.28 17.59
N GLY A 84 16.40 12.93 16.52
CA GLY A 84 16.90 12.04 15.48
C GLY A 84 18.06 12.67 14.68
N GLU A 85 18.88 11.80 14.09
CA GLU A 85 20.11 12.16 13.36
C GLU A 85 19.88 13.15 12.21
N ASN A 86 18.67 13.11 11.59
CA ASN A 86 18.32 13.96 10.45
C ASN A 86 17.58 15.25 10.85
N ASN A 87 17.68 15.68 12.11
CA ASN A 87 17.09 16.93 12.57
C ASN A 87 17.74 18.12 11.84
N GLY A 88 16.89 18.99 11.25
CA GLY A 88 17.37 20.13 10.46
C GLY A 88 17.68 19.84 8.99
N LYS A 89 17.65 18.58 8.53
CA LYS A 89 17.84 18.22 7.11
C LYS A 89 16.66 18.66 6.24
N TYR A 90 15.45 18.62 6.79
CA TYR A 90 14.21 18.97 6.11
C TYR A 90 13.70 20.30 6.63
N SER A 91 13.13 21.14 5.73
CA SER A 91 12.68 22.49 6.06
C SER A 91 11.28 22.82 5.53
N SER A 92 10.79 22.03 4.58
CA SER A 92 9.47 22.23 3.97
C SER A 92 8.39 21.39 4.66
N VAL A 93 7.13 21.78 4.47
CA VAL A 93 5.96 21.00 4.87
C VAL A 93 5.14 20.70 3.63
N LEU A 94 5.17 19.45 3.22
CA LEU A 94 4.37 18.93 2.12
C LEU A 94 3.61 17.70 2.64
N ALA A 95 2.33 17.87 2.93
CA ALA A 95 1.48 16.83 3.52
C ALA A 95 0.15 16.74 2.75
N PRO A 96 0.16 16.14 1.56
CA PRO A 96 -1.05 15.96 0.79
C PRO A 96 -1.99 14.96 1.47
N THR A 97 -3.28 15.13 1.22
CA THR A 97 -4.32 14.19 1.69
C THR A 97 -4.28 12.88 0.88
N PRO A 98 -4.80 11.74 1.43
CA PRO A 98 -4.76 10.44 0.75
C PRO A 98 -5.37 10.43 -0.66
N ASP A 99 -6.44 11.21 -0.90
CA ASP A 99 -7.04 11.34 -2.22
C ASP A 99 -6.08 11.96 -3.24
N LYS A 100 -5.25 12.92 -2.83
CA LYS A 100 -4.22 13.52 -3.69
C LYS A 100 -3.10 12.52 -3.97
N ILE A 101 -2.69 11.71 -2.98
CA ILE A 101 -1.73 10.62 -3.16
C ILE A 101 -2.27 9.60 -4.17
N THR A 102 -3.54 9.22 -4.04
CA THR A 102 -4.16 8.29 -5.01
C THR A 102 -4.20 8.87 -6.42
N LYS A 103 -4.47 10.15 -6.57
CA LYS A 103 -4.42 10.83 -7.89
C LYS A 103 -3.03 10.84 -8.52
N LEU A 104 -1.96 10.79 -7.73
CA LEU A 104 -0.60 10.68 -8.24
C LEU A 104 -0.30 9.30 -8.83
N GLY A 105 -1.05 8.25 -8.45
CA GLY A 105 -0.86 6.89 -8.94
C GLY A 105 -0.48 5.89 -7.84
N ILE A 106 -0.70 6.21 -6.57
CA ILE A 106 -0.48 5.31 -5.43
C ILE A 106 -1.84 4.89 -4.86
N ALA A 107 -2.21 3.63 -5.02
CA ALA A 107 -3.43 3.09 -4.42
C ALA A 107 -3.10 2.17 -3.23
N ARG A 108 -4.03 2.07 -2.27
CA ARG A 108 -3.88 1.20 -1.09
C ARG A 108 -5.16 0.43 -0.81
N THR A 109 -5.03 -0.84 -0.51
CA THR A 109 -6.04 -1.63 0.19
C THR A 109 -5.87 -1.49 1.71
N PHE A 110 -6.83 -1.97 2.49
CA PHE A 110 -6.76 -1.89 3.94
C PHE A 110 -6.83 -3.29 4.55
N GLN A 111 -6.26 -3.49 5.73
CA GLN A 111 -6.32 -4.74 6.47
C GLN A 111 -7.79 -5.22 6.63
N ASN A 112 -8.67 -4.35 7.09
CA ASN A 112 -10.10 -4.59 7.10
C ASN A 112 -10.72 -4.17 5.76
N ILE A 113 -11.35 -5.08 5.06
CA ILE A 113 -11.98 -4.83 3.77
C ILE A 113 -12.96 -3.64 3.84
N ARG A 114 -12.73 -2.64 2.99
CA ARG A 114 -13.54 -1.41 2.92
C ARG A 114 -14.31 -1.32 1.62
N LEU A 115 -15.39 -2.07 1.51
CA LEU A 115 -16.32 -2.01 0.37
C LEU A 115 -17.53 -1.13 0.67
N PHE A 116 -18.13 -0.57 -0.37
CA PHE A 116 -19.45 0.04 -0.25
C PHE A 116 -20.50 -1.07 -0.12
N LYS A 117 -20.92 -1.32 1.12
CA LYS A 117 -21.71 -2.48 1.52
C LYS A 117 -23.08 -2.60 0.83
N SER A 118 -23.68 -1.46 0.50
CA SER A 118 -24.98 -1.37 -0.16
C SER A 118 -24.90 -1.35 -1.69
N GLN A 119 -23.70 -1.49 -2.24
CA GLN A 119 -23.45 -1.46 -3.68
C GLN A 119 -23.08 -2.83 -4.19
N THR A 120 -23.36 -3.11 -5.45
CA THR A 120 -22.94 -4.33 -6.14
C THR A 120 -21.42 -4.36 -6.37
N ALA A 121 -20.89 -5.52 -6.80
CA ALA A 121 -19.49 -5.62 -7.19
C ALA A 121 -19.15 -4.63 -8.32
N PHE A 122 -19.99 -4.54 -9.34
CA PHE A 122 -19.83 -3.61 -10.44
C PHE A 122 -19.83 -2.15 -9.97
N GLU A 123 -20.79 -1.74 -9.16
CA GLU A 123 -20.91 -0.37 -8.66
C GLU A 123 -19.73 0.03 -7.78
N ASN A 124 -19.19 -0.90 -6.98
CA ASN A 124 -17.98 -0.68 -6.20
C ASN A 124 -16.79 -0.28 -7.08
N ILE A 125 -16.59 -0.96 -8.22
CA ILE A 125 -15.53 -0.63 -9.17
C ILE A 125 -15.83 0.69 -9.88
N LEU A 126 -17.06 0.90 -10.33
CA LEU A 126 -17.46 2.10 -11.06
C LEU A 126 -17.27 3.37 -10.21
N ILE A 127 -17.61 3.33 -8.91
CA ILE A 127 -17.38 4.46 -7.98
C ILE A 127 -15.89 4.83 -7.94
N ALA A 128 -14.99 3.85 -7.89
CA ALA A 128 -13.55 4.12 -7.85
C ALA A 128 -13.03 4.77 -9.13
N LYS A 129 -13.61 4.48 -10.29
CA LYS A 129 -13.25 5.12 -11.57
C LYS A 129 -13.54 6.61 -11.60
N HIS A 130 -14.51 7.09 -10.83
CA HIS A 130 -14.82 8.53 -10.75
C HIS A 130 -13.65 9.39 -10.24
N LEU A 131 -12.65 8.81 -9.56
CA LEU A 131 -11.44 9.53 -9.16
C LEU A 131 -10.68 10.12 -10.36
N ARG A 132 -10.72 9.43 -11.50
CA ARG A 132 -10.03 9.80 -12.75
C ARG A 132 -10.91 10.61 -13.70
N ARG A 133 -12.13 10.92 -13.30
CA ARG A 133 -13.05 11.69 -14.13
C ARG A 133 -12.54 13.09 -14.39
N THR A 134 -12.53 13.49 -15.65
CA THR A 134 -12.09 14.82 -16.11
C THR A 134 -13.23 15.81 -16.27
N SER A 135 -14.47 15.32 -16.34
CA SER A 135 -15.66 16.14 -16.51
C SER A 135 -15.95 17.04 -15.32
N ASN A 136 -16.29 18.28 -15.58
CA ASN A 136 -16.65 19.29 -14.58
C ASN A 136 -18.18 19.44 -14.45
N LEU A 137 -18.62 20.27 -13.50
CA LEU A 137 -20.04 20.48 -13.20
C LEU A 137 -20.85 20.94 -14.44
N PHE A 138 -20.24 21.72 -15.34
CA PHE A 138 -20.86 22.20 -16.56
C PHE A 138 -21.17 21.08 -17.55
N THR A 139 -20.21 20.17 -17.79
CA THR A 139 -20.40 19.03 -18.71
C THR A 139 -21.38 18.01 -18.15
N ALA A 140 -21.45 17.86 -16.80
CA ALA A 140 -22.43 17.01 -16.13
C ALA A 140 -23.87 17.55 -16.31
N THR A 141 -24.07 18.86 -16.18
CA THR A 141 -25.39 19.50 -16.28
C THR A 141 -25.99 19.41 -17.69
N PHE A 142 -25.14 19.39 -18.72
CA PHE A 142 -25.59 19.32 -20.13
C PHE A 142 -25.57 17.92 -20.74
N HIS A 143 -25.45 16.86 -19.92
CA HIS A 143 -25.39 15.45 -20.35
C HIS A 143 -24.33 15.14 -21.45
N LEU A 144 -23.26 15.92 -21.51
CA LEU A 144 -22.19 15.77 -22.51
C LEU A 144 -21.21 14.63 -22.17
N ASN A 145 -21.42 13.91 -21.06
CA ASN A 145 -20.49 12.92 -20.49
C ASN A 145 -20.80 11.48 -20.90
N GLY A 146 -21.78 11.24 -21.79
CA GLY A 146 -22.24 9.88 -22.12
C GLY A 146 -21.12 8.97 -22.64
N LYS A 147 -20.16 9.50 -23.41
CA LYS A 147 -19.01 8.71 -23.89
C LYS A 147 -18.05 8.33 -22.77
N GLU A 148 -17.72 9.27 -21.87
CA GLU A 148 -16.85 9.01 -20.72
C GLU A 148 -17.47 8.00 -19.76
N GLU A 149 -18.78 8.12 -19.52
CA GLU A 149 -19.51 7.17 -18.67
C GLU A 149 -19.60 5.77 -19.30
N ALA A 150 -19.86 5.67 -20.62
CA ALA A 150 -19.85 4.41 -21.34
C ALA A 150 -18.48 3.74 -21.27
N GLN A 151 -17.40 4.49 -21.48
CA GLN A 151 -16.04 3.99 -21.36
C GLN A 151 -15.71 3.51 -19.93
N MET A 152 -16.11 4.27 -18.89
CA MET A 152 -15.90 3.85 -17.50
C MET A 152 -16.63 2.53 -17.18
N ARG A 153 -17.84 2.34 -17.73
CA ARG A 153 -18.61 1.09 -17.57
C ARG A 153 -17.91 -0.08 -18.27
N GLU A 154 -17.47 0.10 -19.51
CA GLU A 154 -16.74 -0.91 -20.26
C GLU A 154 -15.44 -1.32 -19.54
N GLU A 155 -14.66 -0.35 -19.08
CA GLU A 155 -13.45 -0.62 -18.30
C GLU A 155 -13.74 -1.27 -16.95
N ALA A 156 -14.90 -1.02 -16.32
CA ALA A 156 -15.30 -1.69 -15.09
C ALA A 156 -15.69 -3.15 -15.33
N GLU A 157 -16.41 -3.44 -16.43
CA GLU A 157 -16.71 -4.81 -16.88
C GLU A 157 -15.44 -5.59 -17.17
N GLU A 158 -14.49 -4.96 -17.87
CA GLU A 158 -13.20 -5.59 -18.17
C GLU A 158 -12.41 -5.93 -16.90
N LEU A 159 -12.41 -5.04 -15.89
CA LEU A 159 -11.78 -5.33 -14.60
C LEU A 159 -12.46 -6.51 -13.88
N LEU A 160 -13.80 -6.59 -13.89
CA LEU A 160 -14.52 -7.75 -13.32
C LEU A 160 -14.08 -9.04 -14.00
N ARG A 161 -13.99 -9.03 -15.35
CA ARG A 161 -13.59 -10.19 -16.14
C ARG A 161 -12.16 -10.63 -15.83
N ILE A 162 -11.21 -9.70 -15.86
CA ILE A 162 -9.79 -9.98 -15.56
C ILE A 162 -9.62 -10.56 -14.16
N LEU A 163 -10.37 -10.04 -13.19
CA LEU A 163 -10.22 -10.42 -11.78
C LEU A 163 -11.10 -11.61 -11.36
N GLY A 164 -11.86 -12.20 -12.31
CA GLY A 164 -12.71 -13.36 -12.07
C GLY A 164 -13.88 -13.06 -11.14
N LEU A 165 -14.52 -11.92 -11.33
CA LEU A 165 -15.66 -11.43 -10.55
C LEU A 165 -16.93 -11.24 -11.42
N GLU A 166 -16.94 -11.72 -12.68
CA GLU A 166 -18.06 -11.56 -13.59
C GLU A 166 -19.34 -12.23 -13.06
N ASP A 167 -19.19 -13.40 -12.48
CA ASP A 167 -20.29 -14.22 -11.94
C ASP A 167 -21.00 -13.56 -10.75
N VAL A 168 -20.36 -12.59 -10.10
CA VAL A 168 -20.92 -11.86 -8.95
C VAL A 168 -21.13 -10.37 -9.24
N ARG A 169 -21.12 -9.98 -10.50
CA ARG A 169 -21.22 -8.60 -10.99
C ARG A 169 -22.32 -7.80 -10.29
N ASP A 170 -23.51 -8.36 -10.24
CA ASP A 170 -24.74 -7.71 -9.75
C ASP A 170 -25.07 -8.08 -8.29
N GLU A 171 -24.21 -8.86 -7.63
CA GLU A 171 -24.34 -9.20 -6.23
C GLU A 171 -23.87 -8.07 -5.32
N LEU A 172 -24.54 -7.90 -4.17
CA LEU A 172 -24.08 -6.95 -3.15
C LEU A 172 -22.71 -7.36 -2.62
N ALA A 173 -21.85 -6.40 -2.40
CA ALA A 173 -20.49 -6.65 -1.89
C ALA A 173 -20.48 -7.44 -0.56
N THR A 174 -21.52 -7.30 0.26
CA THR A 174 -21.65 -8.01 1.54
C THR A 174 -22.08 -9.46 1.40
N SER A 175 -22.68 -9.88 0.28
CA SER A 175 -23.08 -11.26 0.04
C SER A 175 -21.95 -12.14 -0.50
N LEU A 176 -20.85 -11.50 -0.93
CA LEU A 176 -19.73 -12.22 -1.51
C LEU A 176 -18.95 -13.03 -0.47
N PRO A 177 -18.41 -14.20 -0.82
CA PRO A 177 -17.41 -14.91 -0.03
C PRO A 177 -16.19 -14.01 0.25
N TYR A 178 -15.51 -14.22 1.38
CA TYR A 178 -14.42 -13.37 1.83
C TYR A 178 -13.30 -13.17 0.78
N GLY A 179 -12.88 -14.25 0.11
CA GLY A 179 -11.88 -14.18 -0.95
C GLY A 179 -12.32 -13.30 -2.14
N LYS A 180 -13.62 -13.37 -2.54
CA LYS A 180 -14.17 -12.48 -3.58
C LYS A 180 -14.28 -11.03 -3.11
N GLN A 181 -14.61 -10.80 -1.83
CA GLN A 181 -14.59 -9.44 -1.27
C GLN A 181 -13.18 -8.83 -1.32
N ARG A 182 -12.13 -9.61 -1.00
CA ARG A 182 -10.74 -9.16 -1.09
C ARG A 182 -10.34 -8.86 -2.53
N ARG A 183 -10.68 -9.74 -3.48
CA ARG A 183 -10.44 -9.47 -4.91
C ARG A 183 -11.18 -8.21 -5.38
N LEU A 184 -12.40 -7.97 -4.92
CA LEU A 184 -13.17 -6.75 -5.23
C LEU A 184 -12.52 -5.49 -4.64
N GLU A 185 -11.96 -5.56 -3.44
CA GLU A 185 -11.22 -4.44 -2.85
C GLU A 185 -9.97 -4.09 -3.68
N ILE A 186 -9.23 -5.11 -4.12
CA ILE A 186 -8.09 -4.92 -5.05
C ILE A 186 -8.57 -4.36 -6.38
N ALA A 187 -9.69 -4.86 -6.93
CA ALA A 187 -10.32 -4.34 -8.15
C ALA A 187 -10.63 -2.84 -8.06
N ARG A 188 -11.14 -2.40 -6.92
CA ARG A 188 -11.37 -0.97 -6.66
C ARG A 188 -10.10 -0.14 -6.66
N ALA A 189 -9.02 -0.67 -6.06
CA ALA A 189 -7.72 -0.01 -6.11
C ALA A 189 -7.20 0.08 -7.56
N LEU A 190 -7.28 -1.00 -8.33
CA LEU A 190 -6.88 -1.07 -9.75
C LEU A 190 -7.72 -0.14 -10.64
N ALA A 191 -9.00 0.06 -10.33
CA ALA A 191 -9.88 0.98 -11.05
C ALA A 191 -9.37 2.43 -11.04
N THR A 192 -8.53 2.80 -10.08
CA THR A 192 -7.84 4.10 -10.05
C THR A 192 -6.61 4.15 -10.96
N LYS A 193 -6.29 3.07 -11.70
CA LYS A 193 -5.11 2.94 -12.59
C LYS A 193 -3.82 3.33 -11.87
N PRO A 194 -3.45 2.66 -10.77
CA PRO A 194 -2.24 2.99 -10.01
C PRO A 194 -1.00 2.48 -10.74
N GLU A 195 0.14 3.12 -10.48
CA GLU A 195 1.46 2.61 -10.82
C GLU A 195 2.07 1.84 -9.65
N LEU A 196 1.73 2.26 -8.42
CA LEU A 196 2.12 1.61 -7.17
C LEU A 196 0.88 1.18 -6.38
N LEU A 197 0.78 -0.13 -6.12
CA LEU A 197 -0.27 -0.72 -5.31
C LEU A 197 0.29 -1.12 -3.93
N LEU A 198 -0.27 -0.54 -2.87
CA LEU A 198 0.04 -0.92 -1.50
C LEU A 198 -1.00 -1.91 -1.00
N LEU A 199 -0.56 -3.09 -0.56
CA LEU A 199 -1.41 -4.13 0.01
C LEU A 199 -1.13 -4.27 1.51
N ASP A 200 -2.15 -4.02 2.32
CA ASP A 200 -2.04 -4.06 3.79
C ASP A 200 -2.65 -5.36 4.32
N GLU A 201 -1.79 -6.34 4.63
CA GLU A 201 -2.13 -7.68 5.11
C GLU A 201 -3.23 -8.35 4.25
N PRO A 202 -2.99 -8.53 2.93
CA PRO A 202 -4.02 -9.00 2.03
C PRO A 202 -4.52 -10.41 2.34
N ALA A 203 -3.70 -11.28 2.94
CA ALA A 203 -4.07 -12.65 3.30
C ALA A 203 -4.66 -12.79 4.72
N ALA A 204 -4.85 -11.67 5.46
CA ALA A 204 -5.36 -11.74 6.82
C ALA A 204 -6.72 -12.47 6.90
N GLY A 205 -6.79 -13.52 7.75
CA GLY A 205 -8.00 -14.30 7.98
C GLY A 205 -8.32 -15.36 6.90
N MET A 206 -7.42 -15.60 5.97
CA MET A 206 -7.52 -16.64 4.94
C MET A 206 -6.96 -17.98 5.44
N ASN A 207 -7.53 -19.07 4.94
CA ASN A 207 -6.96 -20.41 5.11
C ASN A 207 -5.79 -20.60 4.11
N PRO A 208 -4.95 -21.67 4.25
CA PRO A 208 -3.80 -21.88 3.37
C PRO A 208 -4.14 -21.91 1.88
N GLN A 209 -5.22 -22.61 1.49
CA GLN A 209 -5.63 -22.68 0.09
C GLN A 209 -6.03 -21.29 -0.47
N GLU A 210 -6.78 -20.51 0.31
CA GLU A 210 -7.16 -19.15 -0.06
C GLU A 210 -5.93 -18.23 -0.17
N THR A 211 -4.92 -18.45 0.69
CA THR A 211 -3.64 -17.71 0.65
C THR A 211 -2.88 -18.03 -0.64
N ASP A 212 -2.77 -19.32 -1.02
CA ASP A 212 -2.12 -19.73 -2.27
C ASP A 212 -2.82 -19.14 -3.51
N GLU A 213 -4.17 -19.17 -3.52
CA GLU A 213 -4.95 -18.56 -4.60
C GLU A 213 -4.74 -17.04 -4.67
N LEU A 214 -4.63 -16.36 -3.52
CA LEU A 214 -4.35 -14.93 -3.46
C LEU A 214 -2.92 -14.63 -3.90
N THR A 215 -1.95 -15.45 -3.52
CA THR A 215 -0.53 -15.33 -3.90
C THR A 215 -0.41 -15.36 -5.43
N ALA A 216 -0.97 -16.39 -6.07
CA ALA A 216 -1.01 -16.49 -7.52
C ALA A 216 -1.77 -15.31 -8.18
N PHE A 217 -2.84 -14.84 -7.55
CA PHE A 217 -3.60 -13.69 -8.02
C PHE A 217 -2.78 -12.41 -7.98
N ILE A 218 -2.04 -12.13 -6.89
CA ILE A 218 -1.19 -10.94 -6.76
C ILE A 218 -0.06 -10.95 -7.82
N ALA A 219 0.62 -12.09 -8.01
CA ALA A 219 1.64 -12.23 -9.04
C ALA A 219 1.06 -11.97 -10.44
N ARG A 220 -0.11 -12.52 -10.75
CA ARG A 220 -0.79 -12.32 -12.03
C ARG A 220 -1.14 -10.86 -12.30
N ILE A 221 -1.75 -10.16 -11.34
CA ILE A 221 -2.15 -8.75 -11.54
C ILE A 221 -0.93 -7.83 -11.67
N ARG A 222 0.19 -8.13 -10.99
CA ARG A 222 1.45 -7.41 -11.22
C ARG A 222 1.83 -7.45 -12.70
N ASP A 223 1.86 -8.64 -13.27
CA ASP A 223 2.32 -8.83 -14.65
C ASP A 223 1.30 -8.26 -15.66
N GLU A 224 0.01 -8.51 -15.45
CA GLU A 224 -1.08 -8.12 -16.35
C GLU A 224 -1.27 -6.61 -16.44
N PHE A 225 -1.10 -5.90 -15.31
CA PHE A 225 -1.25 -4.44 -15.24
C PHE A 225 0.08 -3.67 -15.20
N GLY A 226 1.23 -4.37 -15.23
CA GLY A 226 2.56 -3.76 -15.12
C GLY A 226 2.77 -3.01 -13.82
N LEU A 227 2.25 -3.55 -12.70
CA LEU A 227 2.24 -2.88 -11.40
C LEU A 227 3.59 -3.00 -10.70
N THR A 228 3.87 -1.99 -9.88
CA THR A 228 4.78 -2.10 -8.75
C THR A 228 3.95 -2.37 -7.50
N ILE A 229 4.33 -3.34 -6.68
CA ILE A 229 3.57 -3.72 -5.49
C ILE A 229 4.44 -3.57 -4.24
N PHE A 230 3.89 -2.91 -3.24
CA PHE A 230 4.48 -2.85 -1.90
C PHE A 230 3.48 -3.40 -0.90
N MET A 231 3.81 -4.50 -0.21
CA MET A 231 2.88 -5.11 0.73
C MET A 231 3.43 -5.18 2.16
N ILE A 232 2.52 -5.10 3.11
CA ILE A 232 2.74 -5.54 4.49
C ILE A 232 2.11 -6.91 4.61
N GLU A 233 2.87 -7.88 5.11
CA GLU A 233 2.38 -9.22 5.35
C GLU A 233 3.10 -9.89 6.52
N HIS A 234 2.46 -10.91 7.08
CA HIS A 234 3.02 -11.77 8.11
C HIS A 234 2.87 -13.27 7.78
N HIS A 235 2.20 -13.61 6.69
CA HIS A 235 2.17 -14.96 6.12
C HIS A 235 3.46 -15.18 5.33
N MET A 236 4.43 -15.85 5.97
CA MET A 236 5.79 -16.00 5.41
C MET A 236 5.80 -16.77 4.10
N ASP A 237 4.95 -17.78 3.93
CA ASP A 237 4.88 -18.55 2.69
C ASP A 237 4.58 -17.64 1.50
N LEU A 238 3.55 -16.79 1.61
CA LEU A 238 3.21 -15.78 0.59
C LEU A 238 4.38 -14.81 0.36
N VAL A 239 4.96 -14.28 1.44
CA VAL A 239 6.06 -13.30 1.36
C VAL A 239 7.25 -13.89 0.62
N MET A 240 7.67 -15.10 0.99
CA MET A 240 8.84 -15.76 0.40
C MET A 240 8.63 -16.18 -1.04
N GLU A 241 7.38 -16.49 -1.43
CA GLU A 241 7.05 -16.96 -2.77
C GLU A 241 7.07 -15.83 -3.82
N ILE A 242 6.50 -14.64 -3.49
CA ILE A 242 6.30 -13.62 -4.52
C ILE A 242 7.13 -12.35 -4.39
N SER A 243 7.86 -12.16 -3.27
CA SER A 243 8.62 -10.93 -3.08
C SER A 243 9.97 -10.99 -3.80
N ASP A 244 10.29 -9.92 -4.53
CA ASP A 244 11.63 -9.72 -5.10
C ASP A 244 12.63 -9.26 -4.02
N ARG A 245 12.15 -8.43 -3.08
CA ARG A 245 12.89 -7.94 -1.90
C ARG A 245 12.00 -7.80 -0.69
N ILE A 246 12.61 -7.97 0.47
CA ILE A 246 11.94 -7.87 1.77
C ILE A 246 12.68 -6.87 2.63
N TYR A 247 11.95 -5.96 3.25
CA TYR A 247 12.43 -5.09 4.32
C TYR A 247 11.87 -5.59 5.65
N VAL A 248 12.71 -5.60 6.67
CA VAL A 248 12.32 -6.06 8.01
C VAL A 248 12.39 -4.92 9.00
N LEU A 249 11.27 -4.65 9.67
CA LEU A 249 11.19 -3.70 10.78
C LEU A 249 11.12 -4.43 12.12
N ASP A 250 11.82 -3.88 13.10
CA ASP A 250 11.68 -4.25 14.50
C ASP A 250 11.71 -3.00 15.37
N PHE A 251 10.74 -2.84 16.27
CA PHE A 251 10.55 -1.64 17.11
C PHE A 251 10.73 -0.31 16.37
N GLY A 252 10.16 -0.22 15.17
CA GLY A 252 10.21 0.98 14.33
C GLY A 252 11.49 1.15 13.51
N LYS A 253 12.48 0.29 13.67
CA LYS A 253 13.79 0.38 13.00
C LYS A 253 13.92 -0.63 11.88
N PRO A 254 14.45 -0.27 10.71
CA PRO A 254 14.89 -1.23 9.73
C PRO A 254 16.07 -2.06 10.28
N ILE A 255 15.90 -3.38 10.33
CA ILE A 255 16.95 -4.30 10.82
C ILE A 255 17.61 -5.09 9.72
N ALA A 256 16.92 -5.34 8.61
CA ALA A 256 17.43 -6.05 7.44
C ALA A 256 16.67 -5.62 6.17
N ALA A 257 17.35 -5.79 5.02
CA ALA A 257 16.75 -5.74 3.70
C ALA A 257 17.52 -6.68 2.77
N GLY A 258 16.82 -7.43 1.91
CA GLY A 258 17.43 -8.37 0.98
C GLY A 258 16.41 -9.21 0.24
N THR A 259 16.90 -10.21 -0.50
CA THR A 259 16.08 -11.24 -1.14
C THR A 259 15.42 -12.15 -0.09
N PRO A 260 14.37 -12.91 -0.44
CA PRO A 260 13.78 -13.89 0.46
C PRO A 260 14.81 -14.83 1.11
N ASP A 261 15.75 -15.38 0.33
CA ASP A 261 16.80 -16.28 0.84
C ASP A 261 17.73 -15.60 1.85
N GLU A 262 18.11 -14.34 1.59
CA GLU A 262 18.95 -13.56 2.51
C GLU A 262 18.22 -13.27 3.82
N ILE A 263 16.93 -12.95 3.76
CA ILE A 263 16.12 -12.62 4.94
C ILE A 263 15.84 -13.87 5.78
N GLN A 264 15.51 -15.00 5.15
CA GLN A 264 15.24 -16.25 5.85
C GLN A 264 16.44 -16.73 6.68
N ASN A 265 17.66 -16.48 6.20
CA ASN A 265 18.90 -16.90 6.85
C ASN A 265 19.55 -15.81 7.71
N ASN A 266 18.90 -14.66 7.89
CA ASN A 266 19.47 -13.54 8.64
C ASN A 266 19.30 -13.74 10.15
N PRO A 267 20.39 -13.84 10.95
CA PRO A 267 20.29 -14.08 12.39
C PRO A 267 19.49 -13.01 13.14
N ARG A 268 19.63 -11.73 12.76
CA ARG A 268 18.88 -10.62 13.40
C ARG A 268 17.38 -10.70 13.13
N VAL A 269 16.98 -11.19 11.95
CA VAL A 269 15.58 -11.38 11.61
C VAL A 269 15.01 -12.56 12.41
N ILE A 270 15.76 -13.67 12.49
CA ILE A 270 15.37 -14.84 13.27
C ILE A 270 15.19 -14.46 14.75
N GLU A 271 16.14 -13.72 15.33
CA GLU A 271 16.07 -13.21 16.70
C GLU A 271 14.83 -12.34 16.95
N ALA A 272 14.52 -11.40 16.03
CA ALA A 272 13.38 -10.51 16.15
C ALA A 272 12.02 -11.25 16.15
N TYR A 273 11.92 -12.40 15.45
CA TYR A 273 10.69 -13.20 15.39
C TYR A 273 10.60 -14.23 16.52
N LEU A 274 11.70 -14.78 16.99
CA LEU A 274 11.71 -15.76 18.09
C LEU A 274 11.60 -15.09 19.47
N GLY A 275 11.77 -13.76 19.55
CA GLY A 275 11.93 -13.04 20.80
C GLY A 275 13.28 -13.37 21.43
N GLY A 276 14.09 -12.37 21.76
CA GLY A 276 15.37 -12.57 22.41
C GLY A 276 15.20 -13.36 23.72
N SER A 277 15.42 -14.64 23.64
CA SER A 277 15.52 -15.53 24.79
C SER A 277 16.47 -16.66 24.43
N VAL A 278 17.76 -16.35 24.33
CA VAL A 278 18.81 -17.24 24.76
C VAL A 278 20.01 -16.34 25.09
N ASP A 279 19.99 -15.77 26.28
CA ASP A 279 21.19 -15.44 27.03
C ASP A 279 20.81 -15.55 28.50
N GLU A 280 21.01 -16.73 29.03
CA GLU A 280 21.49 -17.05 30.36
C GLU A 280 22.63 -18.01 30.25
#